data_d55b95f2896f1c993c8c0edf97b87afc
#
_entry.id   d55b95f2896f1c993c8c0edf97b87afc
#
_cell.length_a   1.000
_cell.length_b   1.000
_cell.length_c   1.000
_cell.angle_alpha   90.00
_cell.angle_beta   90.00
_cell.angle_gamma   90.00
#
_symmetry.space_group_name_H-M   'P 1'
#
loop_
_entity.id
_entity.type
_entity.pdbx_description
1 polymer ?
#
loop_
_entity_poly.entity_id
_entity_poly.type
_entity_poly.pdbx_seq_one_letter_code
_entity_poly.pdbx_strand_id
1 'polypeptide(L)'
;MPEKINLDEKFALFSEHWRPKVIAGLNGQEIKLIKVQGEFPWHVHENEDEFFMVWKGMFRVEFRDRVVAMAPGDCIVVPRGVEHRTCADEEAEVLCFEPRGVRNTGNVVDDAFTAPQGINI
;
A
#
# COMPACT_ATOMS: atom_id res chain seq x y z
N MET A 1 -3.74 -23.21 12.89
CA MET A 1 -3.00 -22.62 14.02
C MET A 1 -2.56 -21.20 13.71
N PRO A 2 -2.79 -20.27 14.64
CA PRO A 2 -2.26 -18.92 14.46
C PRO A 2 -0.74 -18.93 14.47
N GLU A 3 -0.14 -18.27 13.52
CA GLU A 3 1.32 -18.16 13.39
C GLU A 3 1.75 -16.72 13.50
N LYS A 4 2.91 -16.53 14.12
CA LYS A 4 3.54 -15.21 14.18
C LYS A 4 4.00 -14.81 12.78
N ILE A 5 3.72 -13.56 12.40
CA ILE A 5 4.20 -12.96 11.17
C ILE A 5 5.28 -11.95 11.53
N ASN A 6 6.45 -12.09 10.92
CA ASN A 6 7.54 -11.12 11.07
C ASN A 6 7.63 -10.31 9.80
N LEU A 7 7.49 -8.99 9.91
CA LEU A 7 7.44 -8.11 8.73
C LEU A 7 8.77 -8.08 7.98
N ASP A 8 9.90 -8.03 8.68
CA ASP A 8 11.20 -8.03 8.01
C ASP A 8 11.43 -9.30 7.20
N GLU A 9 11.04 -10.45 7.76
CA GLU A 9 11.12 -11.72 7.03
C GLU A 9 10.25 -11.72 5.79
N LYS A 10 9.04 -11.18 5.88
CA LYS A 10 8.12 -11.11 4.74
C LYS A 10 8.62 -10.14 3.67
N PHE A 11 9.10 -8.97 4.05
CA PHE A 11 9.68 -8.04 3.10
C PHE A 11 10.91 -8.60 2.39
N ALA A 12 11.67 -9.47 3.06
CA ALA A 12 12.85 -10.11 2.45
C ALA A 12 12.49 -11.11 1.33
N LEU A 13 11.21 -11.51 1.20
CA LEU A 13 10.79 -12.49 0.20
C LEU A 13 10.59 -11.91 -1.19
N PHE A 14 10.59 -10.59 -1.35
CA PHE A 14 10.35 -9.97 -2.65
C PHE A 14 11.13 -8.67 -2.80
N SER A 15 11.33 -8.25 -4.05
CA SER A 15 12.06 -7.02 -4.38
C SER A 15 11.30 -6.11 -5.35
N GLU A 16 10.20 -6.59 -5.92
CA GLU A 16 9.40 -5.82 -6.87
C GLU A 16 8.79 -4.59 -6.22
N HIS A 17 8.79 -3.47 -6.95
CA HIS A 17 8.08 -2.26 -6.52
C HIS A 17 6.64 -2.26 -7.01
N TRP A 18 5.76 -1.66 -6.22
CA TRP A 18 4.35 -1.43 -6.57
C TRP A 18 3.55 -2.72 -6.80
N ARG A 19 4.00 -3.83 -6.21
CA ARG A 19 3.35 -5.15 -6.29
C ARG A 19 2.96 -5.62 -4.90
N PRO A 20 1.72 -5.33 -4.44
CA PRO A 20 1.28 -5.71 -3.09
C PRO A 20 1.31 -7.22 -2.87
N LYS A 21 1.75 -7.62 -1.69
CA LYS A 21 1.76 -9.02 -1.26
C LYS A 21 0.90 -9.18 -0.01
N VAL A 22 -0.03 -10.10 -0.04
CA VAL A 22 -0.93 -10.37 1.08
C VAL A 22 -0.21 -11.25 2.10
N ILE A 23 -0.18 -10.82 3.36
CA ILE A 23 0.43 -11.59 4.46
C ILE A 23 -0.59 -12.16 5.43
N ALA A 24 -1.79 -11.60 5.48
CA ALA A 24 -2.85 -12.06 6.37
C ALA A 24 -4.19 -11.49 5.96
N GLY A 25 -5.26 -12.10 6.45
CA GLY A 25 -6.62 -11.60 6.30
C GLY A 25 -7.35 -11.62 7.63
N LEU A 26 -8.22 -10.64 7.85
CA LEU A 26 -9.09 -10.59 9.01
C LEU A 26 -10.37 -9.81 8.68
N ASN A 27 -11.51 -10.36 9.08
CA ASN A 27 -12.81 -9.68 8.94
C ASN A 27 -13.09 -9.13 7.53
N GLY A 28 -12.72 -9.89 6.48
CA GLY A 28 -12.90 -9.45 5.09
C GLY A 28 -11.87 -8.44 4.61
N GLN A 29 -10.91 -8.07 5.45
CA GLN A 29 -9.80 -7.19 5.12
C GLN A 29 -8.55 -8.00 4.81
N GLU A 30 -7.60 -7.39 4.10
CA GLU A 30 -6.29 -7.97 3.84
C GLU A 30 -5.20 -7.04 4.33
N ILE A 31 -4.18 -7.62 4.96
CA ILE A 31 -2.95 -6.92 5.29
C ILE A 31 -1.96 -7.19 4.18
N LYS A 32 -1.45 -6.14 3.56
CA LYS A 32 -0.54 -6.23 2.42
C LYS A 32 0.75 -5.49 2.71
N LEU A 33 1.85 -6.01 2.15
CA LEU A 33 3.15 -5.35 2.18
C LEU A 33 3.50 -4.90 0.77
N ILE A 34 4.05 -3.69 0.66
CA ILE A 34 4.44 -3.11 -0.61
C ILE A 34 5.81 -2.47 -0.46
N LYS A 35 6.70 -2.71 -1.43
CA LYS A 35 7.90 -1.90 -1.61
C LYS A 35 7.62 -0.86 -2.67
N VAL A 36 8.00 0.38 -2.40
CA VAL A 36 7.68 1.50 -3.27
C VAL A 36 8.91 2.35 -3.53
N GLN A 37 9.00 2.90 -4.75
CA GLN A 37 10.00 3.90 -5.12
C GLN A 37 9.48 4.64 -6.34
N GLY A 38 9.59 5.97 -6.34
CA GLY A 38 9.05 6.82 -7.39
C GLY A 38 7.65 7.30 -7.08
N GLU A 39 6.90 7.59 -8.12
CA GLU A 39 5.55 8.16 -8.05
C GLU A 39 4.53 7.19 -8.60
N PHE A 40 3.48 6.94 -7.80
CA PHE A 40 2.34 6.13 -8.21
C PHE A 40 1.32 7.01 -8.95
N PRO A 41 0.47 6.45 -9.83
CA PRO A 41 -0.56 7.24 -10.51
C PRO A 41 -1.58 7.85 -9.55
N TRP A 42 -2.06 9.04 -9.87
CA TRP A 42 -3.21 9.63 -9.21
C TRP A 42 -4.42 8.72 -9.39
N HIS A 43 -5.13 8.41 -8.31
CA HIS A 43 -6.29 7.52 -8.36
C HIS A 43 -7.25 7.75 -7.20
N VAL A 44 -8.40 7.09 -7.26
CA VAL A 44 -9.44 7.14 -6.25
C VAL A 44 -9.93 5.72 -5.97
N HIS A 45 -10.10 5.39 -4.71
CA HIS A 45 -10.86 4.21 -4.29
C HIS A 45 -12.27 4.69 -3.90
N GLU A 46 -13.25 4.44 -4.77
CA GLU A 46 -14.60 5.01 -4.60
C GLU A 46 -15.36 4.42 -3.40
N ASN A 47 -15.09 3.17 -3.05
CA ASN A 47 -15.89 2.43 -2.08
C ASN A 47 -15.10 1.95 -0.85
N GLU A 48 -13.79 2.18 -0.79
CA GLU A 48 -12.95 1.64 0.26
C GLU A 48 -12.07 2.73 0.86
N ASP A 49 -11.97 2.72 2.19
CA ASP A 49 -10.92 3.43 2.90
C ASP A 49 -9.63 2.63 2.78
N GLU A 50 -8.50 3.30 2.79
CA GLU A 50 -7.20 2.66 2.68
C GLU A 50 -6.28 3.12 3.81
N PHE A 51 -5.66 2.16 4.50
CA PHE A 51 -4.73 2.42 5.59
C PHE A 51 -3.30 2.18 5.10
N PHE A 52 -2.40 3.10 5.41
CA PHE A 52 -0.96 2.94 5.20
C PHE A 52 -0.20 3.14 6.49
N MET A 53 0.81 2.31 6.72
CA MET A 53 1.78 2.47 7.80
C MET A 53 3.17 2.28 7.21
N VAL A 54 4.09 3.20 7.50
CA VAL A 54 5.47 3.07 7.04
C VAL A 54 6.25 2.16 7.97
N TRP A 55 6.90 1.15 7.40
CA TRP A 55 7.77 0.23 8.12
C TRP A 55 9.22 0.68 8.04
N LYS A 56 9.72 0.99 6.84
CA LYS A 56 11.08 1.51 6.60
C LYS A 56 11.06 2.56 5.51
N GLY A 57 11.98 3.51 5.61
CA GLY A 57 12.14 4.57 4.62
C GLY A 57 11.17 5.72 4.81
N MET A 58 11.24 6.68 3.90
CA MET A 58 10.37 7.85 3.90
C MET A 58 9.34 7.72 2.80
N PHE A 59 8.09 8.02 3.14
CA PHE A 59 6.93 7.83 2.27
C PHE A 59 6.07 9.09 2.33
N ARG A 60 5.40 9.42 1.25
CA ARG A 60 4.43 10.51 1.28
C ARG A 60 3.16 10.12 0.54
N VAL A 61 2.05 10.62 1.04
CA VAL A 61 0.76 10.56 0.35
C VAL A 61 0.46 11.97 -0.12
N GLU A 62 0.29 12.13 -1.41
CA GLU A 62 0.00 13.42 -2.03
C GLU A 62 -1.49 13.51 -2.34
N PHE A 63 -2.08 14.60 -1.91
CA PHE A 63 -3.43 15.02 -2.26
C PHE A 63 -3.34 16.26 -3.14
N ARG A 64 -4.42 16.62 -3.83
CA ARG A 64 -4.38 17.80 -4.71
C ARG A 64 -4.07 19.10 -3.96
N ASP A 65 -4.47 19.19 -2.70
CA ASP A 65 -4.34 20.39 -1.88
C ASP A 65 -3.21 20.32 -0.83
N ARG A 66 -2.57 19.17 -0.64
CA ARG A 66 -1.52 19.01 0.37
C ARG A 66 -0.72 17.74 0.16
N VAL A 67 0.40 17.66 0.88
CA VAL A 67 1.26 16.48 0.94
C VAL A 67 1.42 16.08 2.41
N VAL A 68 1.25 14.79 2.69
CA VAL A 68 1.51 14.21 4.02
C VAL A 68 2.79 13.40 3.96
N ALA A 69 3.84 13.91 4.59
CA ALA A 69 5.12 13.20 4.69
C ALA A 69 5.09 12.26 5.89
N MET A 70 5.57 11.03 5.71
CA MET A 70 5.51 9.98 6.71
C MET A 70 6.86 9.31 6.88
N ALA A 71 7.22 9.05 8.13
CA ALA A 71 8.43 8.34 8.54
C ALA A 71 8.04 6.98 9.15
N PRO A 72 9.01 6.07 9.38
CA PRO A 72 8.73 4.79 10.00
C PRO A 72 7.92 4.93 11.30
N GLY A 73 6.83 4.16 11.39
CA GLY A 73 5.89 4.21 12.51
C GLY A 73 4.71 5.15 12.30
N ASP A 74 4.73 6.00 11.29
CA ASP A 74 3.58 6.86 10.98
C ASP A 74 2.54 6.08 10.18
N CYS A 75 1.28 6.42 10.37
CA CYS A 75 0.17 5.84 9.62
C CYS A 75 -0.84 6.90 9.21
N ILE A 76 -1.65 6.55 8.20
CA ILE A 76 -2.71 7.41 7.69
C ILE A 76 -3.88 6.54 7.20
N VAL A 77 -5.09 7.06 7.34
CA VAL A 77 -6.25 6.51 6.64
C VAL A 77 -6.62 7.47 5.52
N VAL A 78 -6.62 6.98 4.29
CA VAL A 78 -7.14 7.73 3.14
C VAL A 78 -8.61 7.35 3.00
N PRO A 79 -9.54 8.30 3.22
CA PRO A 79 -10.97 7.99 3.10
C PRO A 79 -11.36 7.66 1.66
N ARG A 80 -12.40 6.83 1.51
CA ARG A 80 -12.99 6.57 0.19
C ARG A 80 -13.35 7.87 -0.52
N GLY A 81 -13.21 7.87 -1.83
CA GLY A 81 -13.57 9.01 -2.66
C GLY A 81 -12.54 10.14 -2.68
N VAL A 82 -11.43 10.02 -1.96
CA VAL A 82 -10.39 11.06 -1.93
C VAL A 82 -9.29 10.72 -2.92
N GLU A 83 -9.10 11.58 -3.91
CA GLU A 83 -8.05 11.42 -4.90
C GLU A 83 -6.67 11.61 -4.27
N HIS A 84 -5.77 10.69 -4.57
CA HIS A 84 -4.42 10.72 -4.01
C HIS A 84 -3.43 9.95 -4.88
N ARG A 85 -2.16 10.11 -4.59
CA ARG A 85 -1.10 9.22 -5.05
C ARG A 85 -0.06 9.03 -3.94
N THR A 86 0.68 7.94 -4.01
CA THR A 86 1.74 7.62 -3.07
C THR A 86 3.10 7.77 -3.75
N CYS A 87 4.10 8.21 -3.01
CA CYS A 87 5.42 8.49 -3.55
C CYS A 87 6.51 8.18 -2.53
N ALA A 88 7.67 7.81 -3.03
CA ALA A 88 8.89 7.68 -2.23
C ALA A 88 10.10 7.99 -3.11
N ASP A 89 10.99 8.87 -2.65
CA ASP A 89 12.18 9.25 -3.43
C ASP A 89 13.18 8.09 -3.47
N GLU A 90 13.31 7.36 -2.36
CA GLU A 90 14.09 6.13 -2.25
C GLU A 90 13.16 5.00 -1.81
N GLU A 91 13.61 3.75 -1.94
CA GLU A 91 12.78 2.60 -1.58
C GLU A 91 12.25 2.73 -0.15
N ALA A 92 10.94 2.56 -0.01
CA ALA A 92 10.27 2.48 1.27
C ALA A 92 9.48 1.17 1.37
N GLU A 93 9.32 0.70 2.59
CA GLU A 93 8.54 -0.50 2.91
C GLU A 93 7.29 -0.07 3.68
N VAL A 94 6.12 -0.42 3.14
CA VAL A 94 4.84 0.09 3.61
C VAL A 94 3.86 -1.07 3.82
N LEU A 95 3.12 -1.01 4.92
CA LEU A 95 2.01 -1.91 5.19
C LEU A 95 0.72 -1.20 4.77
N CYS A 96 -0.11 -1.90 4.02
CA CYS A 96 -1.42 -1.45 3.59
C CYS A 96 -2.49 -2.37 4.15
N PHE A 97 -3.62 -1.82 4.55
CA PHE A 97 -4.74 -2.57 5.10
C PHE A 97 -6.02 -2.06 4.45
N GLU A 98 -6.75 -2.97 3.79
CA GLU A 98 -7.93 -2.61 3.02
C GLU A 98 -8.80 -3.84 2.73
N PRO A 99 -10.05 -3.68 2.29
CA PRO A 99 -10.90 -4.81 1.93
C PRO A 99 -10.28 -5.69 0.85
N ARG A 100 -10.61 -6.97 0.88
CA ARG A 100 -10.15 -7.93 -0.12
C ARG A 100 -10.61 -7.54 -1.53
N GLY A 101 -9.73 -7.74 -2.51
CA GLY A 101 -10.07 -7.58 -3.92
C GLY A 101 -10.01 -6.15 -4.43
N VAL A 102 -9.48 -5.21 -3.66
CA VAL A 102 -9.32 -3.82 -4.11
C VAL A 102 -8.19 -3.72 -5.11
N ARG A 103 -8.47 -3.13 -6.28
CA ARG A 103 -7.43 -2.84 -7.27
C ARG A 103 -6.46 -1.81 -6.69
N ASN A 104 -5.16 -2.08 -6.75
CA ASN A 104 -4.16 -1.17 -6.16
C ASN A 104 -4.15 0.23 -6.79
N THR A 105 -4.52 0.35 -8.07
CA THR A 105 -4.63 1.63 -8.77
C THR A 105 -6.04 2.23 -8.75
N GLY A 106 -6.94 1.71 -7.90
CA GLY A 106 -8.29 2.22 -7.73
C GLY A 106 -9.09 2.26 -9.03
N ASN A 107 -9.55 3.44 -9.42
CA ASN A 107 -10.36 3.66 -10.63
C ASN A 107 -9.54 3.71 -11.92
N VAL A 108 -8.22 3.62 -11.83
CA VAL A 108 -7.31 3.71 -12.98
C VAL A 108 -6.78 2.32 -13.33
N VAL A 109 -6.66 2.01 -14.61
CA VAL A 109 -5.94 0.83 -15.10
C VAL A 109 -4.68 1.33 -15.80
N ASP A 110 -3.53 0.88 -15.32
CA ASP A 110 -2.23 1.31 -15.81
C ASP A 110 -1.35 0.09 -16.03
N ASP A 111 -0.81 -0.07 -17.23
CA ASP A 111 -0.02 -1.27 -17.58
C ASP A 111 1.23 -1.45 -16.72
N ALA A 112 1.82 -0.34 -16.26
CA ALA A 112 3.02 -0.40 -15.43
C ALA A 112 2.72 -0.59 -13.94
N PHE A 113 1.61 -0.04 -13.42
CA PHE A 113 1.35 0.04 -11.99
C PHE A 113 0.22 -0.85 -11.48
N THR A 114 -0.79 -1.17 -12.32
CA THR A 114 -1.87 -2.06 -11.89
C THR A 114 -1.31 -3.47 -11.69
N ALA A 115 -1.41 -3.98 -10.47
CA ALA A 115 -0.83 -5.26 -10.07
C ALA A 115 -1.91 -6.34 -9.95
N PRO A 116 -1.51 -7.63 -10.08
CA PRO A 116 -2.40 -8.73 -9.74
C PRO A 116 -2.81 -8.64 -8.27
N GLN A 117 -4.07 -9.01 -7.98
CA GLN A 117 -4.61 -9.03 -6.63
C GLN A 117 -4.38 -10.40 -5.99
N GLY A 118 -4.37 -10.43 -4.64
CA GLY A 118 -4.40 -11.67 -3.89
C GLY A 118 -3.11 -12.50 -3.97
N ILE A 119 -1.96 -11.88 -4.21
CA ILE A 119 -0.69 -12.58 -4.23
C ILE A 119 -0.21 -12.77 -2.78
N ASN A 120 -0.28 -14.00 -2.29
CA ASN A 120 0.09 -14.36 -0.93
C ASN A 120 1.57 -14.74 -0.80
N ILE A 121 2.14 -14.39 0.30
CA ILE A 121 3.52 -14.77 0.64
C ILE A 121 3.63 -15.38 2.03
#